data_ef629e2f5b2af84ce05df0915876394c
#
_entry.id   ef629e2f5b2af84ce05df0915876394c
#
_cell.length_a   1.000
_cell.length_b   1.000
_cell.length_c   1.000
_cell.angle_alpha   90.00
_cell.angle_beta   90.00
_cell.angle_gamma   90.00
#
_symmetry.space_group_name_H-M   'P 1'
#
loop_
_entity.id
_entity.type
_entity.pdbx_description
1 polymer ?
#
loop_
_entity_poly.entity_id
_entity_poly.type
_entity_poly.pdbx_seq_one_letter_code
_entity_poly.pdbx_strand_id
1 'polypeptide(L)'
;ALDNQGIKKGDRVIIYMPMIPEAVIAMLACGRIGAIHSVVFGGFASNELASRIDDSKAKILITASCGFEPGRTVEYRPLVDGALKLAKHKVEKVIFFQRKDHEVKLNSPLEISWEESLVNAKDKDCVEIGANEFAYILYTSGTTGIPKGIVRDVGGHIVALKWTMKNIYNVDENDVWWSASDIGWIVGHSYIVYAPLFKGCTTVLFEGKPVGTPDAGVFWRIISEYNIKSLFTAPTAFRAIKKEDPDGKFFSKYDLSSFESLFLAGERADPDTLKWAENLLNVPVIDHWWQTETSWAISSNCTGIEMQKTKYGSACKAVPGYDVKIIKPDHSIAKPNEMGDIVVKLPLPPGTFPTLWNADKRYEENYMSNYKGYYQTYDAGHIDEDGYIWIMSRTDDIINVAGHRLSTGAI
;
A
#
# COMPACT_ATOMS: atom_id res chain seq x y z
N ALA A 1 -23.36 -6.29 11.13
CA ALA A 1 -23.85 -6.45 9.74
C ALA A 1 -23.28 -7.71 9.10
N LEU A 2 -21.98 -7.84 8.91
CA LEU A 2 -21.36 -8.98 8.21
C LEU A 2 -21.74 -10.35 8.82
N ASP A 3 -21.77 -10.46 10.15
CA ASP A 3 -22.18 -11.67 10.85
C ASP A 3 -23.65 -12.04 10.53
N ASN A 4 -24.56 -11.05 10.41
CA ASN A 4 -25.95 -11.26 9.98
C ASN A 4 -26.04 -11.75 8.51
N GLN A 5 -25.05 -11.45 7.69
CA GLN A 5 -24.95 -11.93 6.31
C GLN A 5 -24.21 -13.28 6.21
N GLY A 6 -23.95 -13.93 7.33
CA GLY A 6 -23.38 -15.28 7.38
C GLY A 6 -21.85 -15.34 7.31
N ILE A 7 -21.14 -14.22 7.42
CA ILE A 7 -19.68 -14.20 7.43
C ILE A 7 -19.17 -14.71 8.77
N LYS A 8 -18.22 -15.65 8.72
CA LYS A 8 -17.55 -16.26 9.86
C LYS A 8 -16.05 -16.04 9.79
N LYS A 9 -15.36 -16.31 10.91
CA LYS A 9 -13.89 -16.32 10.98
C LYS A 9 -13.31 -17.15 9.83
N GLY A 10 -12.33 -16.59 9.13
CA GLY A 10 -11.67 -17.20 7.97
C GLY A 10 -12.41 -17.08 6.64
N ASP A 11 -13.65 -16.60 6.61
CA ASP A 11 -14.33 -16.27 5.36
C ASP A 11 -13.69 -15.06 4.66
N ARG A 12 -13.78 -14.99 3.33
CA ARG A 12 -13.21 -13.88 2.55
C ARG A 12 -14.28 -12.90 2.14
N VAL A 13 -13.92 -11.61 2.24
CA VAL A 13 -14.76 -10.49 1.85
C VAL A 13 -13.94 -9.61 0.89
N ILE A 14 -14.47 -9.36 -0.31
CA ILE A 14 -13.88 -8.40 -1.23
C ILE A 14 -14.44 -7.01 -0.95
N ILE A 15 -13.57 -6.01 -0.92
CA ILE A 15 -13.93 -4.60 -0.79
C ILE A 15 -13.44 -3.89 -2.05
N TYR A 16 -14.39 -3.41 -2.87
CA TYR A 16 -14.15 -2.68 -4.11
C TYR A 16 -14.83 -1.33 -4.02
N MET A 17 -14.16 -0.38 -3.38
CA MET A 17 -14.70 0.92 -2.99
C MET A 17 -13.67 2.03 -3.24
N PRO A 18 -14.11 3.29 -3.42
CA PRO A 18 -13.21 4.43 -3.42
C PRO A 18 -12.66 4.73 -2.02
N MET A 19 -11.86 5.79 -1.91
CA MET A 19 -11.23 6.26 -0.67
C MET A 19 -12.23 6.95 0.26
N ILE A 20 -13.18 6.18 0.80
CA ILE A 20 -14.26 6.65 1.69
C ILE A 20 -14.20 5.94 3.04
N PRO A 21 -14.75 6.54 4.11
CA PRO A 21 -14.75 5.94 5.45
C PRO A 21 -15.35 4.54 5.51
N GLU A 22 -16.38 4.28 4.71
CA GLU A 22 -17.08 2.98 4.66
C GLU A 22 -16.15 1.84 4.21
N ALA A 23 -15.18 2.13 3.33
CA ALA A 23 -14.17 1.15 2.95
C ALA A 23 -13.27 0.76 4.12
N VAL A 24 -12.83 1.73 4.91
CA VAL A 24 -12.04 1.49 6.13
C VAL A 24 -12.87 0.76 7.18
N ILE A 25 -14.13 1.16 7.37
CA ILE A 25 -15.07 0.48 8.28
C ILE A 25 -15.23 -0.99 7.88
N ALA A 26 -15.37 -1.28 6.58
CA ALA A 26 -15.49 -2.66 6.08
C ALA A 26 -14.22 -3.48 6.37
N MET A 27 -13.02 -2.91 6.17
CA MET A 27 -11.74 -3.57 6.51
C MET A 27 -11.68 -3.91 8.01
N LEU A 28 -11.98 -2.94 8.88
CA LEU A 28 -11.94 -3.12 10.33
C LEU A 28 -13.04 -4.07 10.83
N ALA A 29 -14.22 -4.04 10.22
CA ALA A 29 -15.30 -4.97 10.53
C ALA A 29 -14.92 -6.41 10.21
N CYS A 30 -14.22 -6.66 9.09
CA CYS A 30 -13.66 -7.97 8.79
C CYS A 30 -12.66 -8.41 9.86
N GLY A 31 -11.71 -7.55 10.24
CA GLY A 31 -10.75 -7.86 11.29
C GLY A 31 -11.42 -8.18 12.62
N ARG A 32 -12.50 -7.45 13.00
CA ARG A 32 -13.22 -7.64 14.26
C ARG A 32 -13.87 -9.02 14.38
N ILE A 33 -14.34 -9.61 13.28
CA ILE A 33 -14.99 -10.93 13.26
C ILE A 33 -14.07 -12.05 12.77
N GLY A 34 -12.78 -11.74 12.53
CA GLY A 34 -11.82 -12.72 12.04
C GLY A 34 -12.01 -13.12 10.58
N ALA A 35 -12.74 -12.33 9.78
CA ALA A 35 -12.84 -12.53 8.35
C ALA A 35 -11.59 -11.96 7.64
N ILE A 36 -11.23 -12.56 6.52
CA ILE A 36 -10.08 -12.16 5.71
C ILE A 36 -10.57 -11.23 4.61
N HIS A 37 -10.20 -9.95 4.65
CA HIS A 37 -10.59 -9.03 3.59
C HIS A 37 -9.59 -9.03 2.42
N SER A 38 -10.07 -8.64 1.25
CA SER A 38 -9.24 -8.32 0.09
C SER A 38 -9.74 -7.04 -0.54
N VAL A 39 -8.97 -5.97 -0.41
CA VAL A 39 -9.30 -4.69 -1.03
C VAL A 39 -8.80 -4.69 -2.46
N VAL A 40 -9.68 -4.31 -3.38
CA VAL A 40 -9.39 -4.18 -4.80
C VAL A 40 -9.37 -2.69 -5.15
N PHE A 41 -8.31 -2.24 -5.80
CA PHE A 41 -8.17 -0.85 -6.21
C PHE A 41 -9.36 -0.42 -7.09
N GLY A 42 -10.01 0.69 -6.73
CA GLY A 42 -11.24 1.17 -7.38
C GLY A 42 -11.11 1.53 -8.86
N GLY A 43 -9.86 1.70 -9.34
CA GLY A 43 -9.56 1.93 -10.75
C GLY A 43 -9.42 0.66 -11.60
N PHE A 44 -9.52 -0.55 -11.02
CA PHE A 44 -9.39 -1.79 -11.76
C PHE A 44 -10.65 -2.14 -12.55
N ALA A 45 -10.44 -2.74 -13.72
CA ALA A 45 -11.51 -3.21 -14.60
C ALA A 45 -12.17 -4.50 -14.07
N SER A 46 -13.31 -4.85 -14.65
CA SER A 46 -14.13 -6.00 -14.26
C SER A 46 -13.39 -7.34 -14.26
N ASN A 47 -12.47 -7.57 -15.18
CA ASN A 47 -11.68 -8.81 -15.24
C ASN A 47 -10.74 -8.95 -14.04
N GLU A 48 -10.16 -7.84 -13.57
CA GLU A 48 -9.30 -7.82 -12.39
C GLU A 48 -10.09 -8.12 -11.11
N LEU A 49 -11.27 -7.55 -10.99
CA LEU A 49 -12.18 -7.85 -9.87
C LEU A 49 -12.66 -9.31 -9.91
N ALA A 50 -13.04 -9.82 -11.10
CA ALA A 50 -13.49 -11.19 -11.28
C ALA A 50 -12.40 -12.21 -10.90
N SER A 51 -11.16 -11.98 -11.30
CA SER A 51 -10.04 -12.88 -10.97
C SER A 51 -9.80 -12.99 -9.47
N ARG A 52 -9.98 -11.88 -8.73
CA ARG A 52 -9.84 -11.85 -7.27
C ARG A 52 -11.01 -12.52 -6.54
N ILE A 53 -12.22 -12.38 -7.07
CA ILE A 53 -13.40 -13.13 -6.60
C ILE A 53 -13.14 -14.63 -6.76
N ASP A 54 -12.62 -15.04 -7.92
CA ASP A 54 -12.35 -16.44 -8.22
C ASP A 54 -11.26 -17.05 -7.35
N ASP A 55 -10.15 -16.34 -7.16
CA ASP A 55 -9.02 -16.85 -6.40
C ASP A 55 -9.29 -16.87 -4.88
N SER A 56 -9.85 -15.80 -4.34
CA SER A 56 -10.17 -15.69 -2.91
C SER A 56 -11.34 -16.54 -2.49
N LYS A 57 -12.23 -16.93 -3.42
CA LYS A 57 -13.52 -17.54 -3.10
C LYS A 57 -14.33 -16.69 -2.13
N ALA A 58 -14.38 -15.37 -2.38
CA ALA A 58 -15.07 -14.44 -1.51
C ALA A 58 -16.57 -14.74 -1.43
N LYS A 59 -17.12 -14.70 -0.22
CA LYS A 59 -18.57 -14.86 0.01
C LYS A 59 -19.32 -13.57 -0.27
N ILE A 60 -18.75 -12.42 0.12
CA ILE A 60 -19.38 -11.11 -0.01
C ILE A 60 -18.45 -10.16 -0.81
N LEU A 61 -19.09 -9.36 -1.66
CA LEU A 61 -18.51 -8.19 -2.29
C LEU A 61 -19.13 -6.94 -1.68
N ILE A 62 -18.32 -6.04 -1.13
CA ILE A 62 -18.74 -4.73 -0.67
C ILE A 62 -18.24 -3.69 -1.67
N THR A 63 -19.13 -2.82 -2.13
CA THR A 63 -18.82 -1.82 -3.15
C THR A 63 -19.57 -0.51 -2.90
N ALA A 64 -19.29 0.51 -3.70
CA ALA A 64 -20.02 1.77 -3.71
C ALA A 64 -20.72 1.95 -5.06
N SER A 65 -21.67 2.87 -5.13
CA SER A 65 -22.34 3.25 -6.37
C SER A 65 -21.38 3.95 -7.33
N CYS A 66 -20.49 4.82 -6.81
CA CYS A 66 -19.47 5.52 -7.59
C CYS A 66 -18.28 5.96 -6.75
N GLY A 67 -17.19 6.37 -7.44
CA GLY A 67 -16.06 7.13 -6.91
C GLY A 67 -15.92 8.45 -7.67
N PHE A 68 -15.25 9.43 -7.06
CA PHE A 68 -14.98 10.72 -7.68
C PHE A 68 -13.51 10.86 -8.06
N GLU A 69 -13.28 11.33 -9.28
CA GLU A 69 -11.96 11.74 -9.78
C GLU A 69 -12.04 13.15 -10.34
N PRO A 70 -10.92 13.87 -10.50
CA PRO A 70 -10.94 15.21 -11.09
C PRO A 70 -11.70 15.22 -12.42
N GLY A 71 -12.80 15.99 -12.46
CA GLY A 71 -13.62 16.18 -13.65
C GLY A 71 -14.50 15.01 -14.10
N ARG A 72 -14.54 13.88 -13.33
CA ARG A 72 -15.42 12.76 -13.68
C ARG A 72 -15.91 11.95 -12.48
N THR A 73 -17.08 11.35 -12.65
CA THR A 73 -17.59 10.30 -11.78
C THR A 73 -17.26 8.92 -12.37
N VAL A 74 -16.71 8.02 -11.56
CA VAL A 74 -16.45 6.63 -11.94
C VAL A 74 -17.58 5.77 -11.41
N GLU A 75 -18.45 5.30 -12.30
CA GLU A 75 -19.55 4.40 -11.93
C GLU A 75 -19.03 2.98 -11.65
N TYR A 76 -19.31 2.45 -10.46
CA TYR A 76 -18.89 1.10 -10.09
C TYR A 76 -19.88 0.03 -10.51
N ARG A 77 -21.13 0.35 -10.68
CA ARG A 77 -22.17 -0.60 -11.08
C ARG A 77 -21.80 -1.40 -12.34
N PRO A 78 -21.41 -0.80 -13.47
CA PRO A 78 -21.05 -1.55 -14.67
C PRO A 78 -19.83 -2.46 -14.47
N LEU A 79 -18.87 -2.03 -13.64
CA LEU A 79 -17.66 -2.78 -13.33
C LEU A 79 -17.97 -4.01 -12.49
N VAL A 80 -18.83 -3.85 -11.49
CA VAL A 80 -19.31 -4.94 -10.63
C VAL A 80 -20.11 -5.96 -11.42
N ASP A 81 -21.09 -5.51 -12.21
CA ASP A 81 -21.91 -6.37 -13.05
C ASP A 81 -21.06 -7.19 -14.04
N GLY A 82 -20.07 -6.52 -14.67
CA GLY A 82 -19.11 -7.18 -15.54
C GLY A 82 -18.29 -8.24 -14.80
N ALA A 83 -17.81 -7.93 -13.60
CA ALA A 83 -17.04 -8.85 -12.79
C ALA A 83 -17.86 -10.08 -12.34
N LEU A 84 -19.08 -9.87 -11.85
CA LEU A 84 -19.97 -10.95 -11.43
C LEU A 84 -20.37 -11.87 -12.58
N LYS A 85 -20.47 -11.33 -13.79
CA LYS A 85 -20.70 -12.11 -15.02
C LYS A 85 -19.49 -12.95 -15.40
N LEU A 86 -18.29 -12.39 -15.31
CA LEU A 86 -17.03 -13.05 -15.68
C LEU A 86 -16.57 -14.09 -14.65
N ALA A 87 -16.80 -13.83 -13.37
CA ALA A 87 -16.36 -14.68 -12.28
C ALA A 87 -17.05 -16.06 -12.32
N LYS A 88 -16.23 -17.11 -12.16
CA LYS A 88 -16.68 -18.52 -12.04
C LYS A 88 -17.27 -18.76 -10.66
N HIS A 89 -16.61 -18.27 -9.62
CA HIS A 89 -17.11 -18.30 -8.25
C HIS A 89 -18.24 -17.29 -8.08
N LYS A 90 -19.31 -17.70 -7.40
CA LYS A 90 -20.48 -16.83 -7.17
C LYS A 90 -20.47 -16.34 -5.73
N VAL A 91 -20.45 -15.02 -5.57
CA VAL A 91 -20.62 -14.39 -4.26
C VAL A 91 -22.05 -14.61 -3.76
N GLU A 92 -22.22 -14.70 -2.47
CA GLU A 92 -23.53 -14.92 -1.82
C GLU A 92 -24.30 -13.62 -1.66
N LYS A 93 -23.59 -12.47 -1.52
CA LYS A 93 -24.14 -11.13 -1.37
C LYS A 93 -23.24 -10.06 -1.99
N VAL A 94 -23.88 -8.97 -2.42
CA VAL A 94 -23.23 -7.72 -2.82
C VAL A 94 -23.84 -6.59 -2.00
N ILE A 95 -23.00 -5.88 -1.26
CA ILE A 95 -23.41 -4.74 -0.43
C ILE A 95 -23.02 -3.45 -1.14
N PHE A 96 -23.98 -2.61 -1.49
CA PHE A 96 -23.76 -1.33 -2.14
C PHE A 96 -23.89 -0.18 -1.15
N PHE A 97 -22.82 0.59 -0.98
CA PHE A 97 -22.89 1.92 -0.37
C PHE A 97 -23.35 2.94 -1.41
N GLN A 98 -24.48 3.57 -1.17
CA GLN A 98 -25.04 4.55 -2.08
C GLN A 98 -24.43 5.93 -1.85
N ARG A 99 -23.78 6.47 -2.87
CA ARG A 99 -23.26 7.84 -2.86
C ARG A 99 -24.39 8.79 -3.21
N LYS A 100 -24.54 9.84 -2.40
CA LYS A 100 -25.57 10.86 -2.63
C LYS A 100 -25.53 11.41 -4.05
N ASP A 101 -26.69 11.57 -4.68
CA ASP A 101 -26.88 12.05 -6.06
C ASP A 101 -26.29 11.11 -7.16
N HIS A 102 -25.87 9.91 -6.78
CA HIS A 102 -25.31 8.88 -7.66
C HIS A 102 -25.76 7.47 -7.25
N GLU A 103 -27.00 7.35 -6.78
CA GLU A 103 -27.55 6.07 -6.34
C GLU A 103 -27.77 5.13 -7.55
N VAL A 104 -27.52 3.85 -7.33
CA VAL A 104 -27.78 2.79 -8.31
C VAL A 104 -28.96 1.93 -7.88
N LYS A 105 -29.73 1.47 -8.86
CA LYS A 105 -30.82 0.55 -8.61
C LYS A 105 -30.27 -0.83 -8.26
N LEU A 106 -30.75 -1.43 -7.17
CA LEU A 106 -30.47 -2.82 -6.82
C LEU A 106 -31.42 -3.72 -7.62
N ASN A 107 -30.86 -4.59 -8.45
CA ASN A 107 -31.61 -5.35 -9.47
C ASN A 107 -31.62 -6.88 -9.20
N SER A 108 -30.96 -7.33 -8.13
CA SER A 108 -30.81 -8.74 -7.82
C SER A 108 -31.14 -9.02 -6.36
N PRO A 109 -31.71 -10.17 -6.01
CA PRO A 109 -31.93 -10.58 -4.62
C PRO A 109 -30.61 -10.83 -3.84
N LEU A 110 -29.47 -10.87 -4.55
CA LEU A 110 -28.14 -10.95 -3.94
C LEU A 110 -27.67 -9.55 -3.48
N GLU A 111 -28.27 -8.47 -3.96
CA GLU A 111 -27.85 -7.11 -3.69
C GLU A 111 -28.67 -6.49 -2.57
N ILE A 112 -27.98 -5.86 -1.65
CA ILE A 112 -28.58 -5.08 -0.55
C ILE A 112 -27.85 -3.74 -0.43
N SER A 113 -28.51 -2.72 0.10
CA SER A 113 -27.84 -1.48 0.42
C SER A 113 -26.99 -1.63 1.70
N TRP A 114 -26.03 -0.73 1.86
CA TRP A 114 -25.22 -0.64 3.09
C TRP A 114 -26.13 -0.44 4.30
N GLU A 115 -27.12 0.44 4.19
CA GLU A 115 -28.08 0.77 5.23
C GLU A 115 -28.94 -0.43 5.60
N GLU A 116 -29.45 -1.18 4.61
CA GLU A 116 -30.19 -2.43 4.85
C GLU A 116 -29.33 -3.47 5.58
N SER A 117 -28.02 -3.56 5.24
CA SER A 117 -27.11 -4.47 5.90
C SER A 117 -26.95 -4.16 7.40
N LEU A 118 -27.15 -2.91 7.80
CA LEU A 118 -27.07 -2.44 9.19
C LEU A 118 -28.36 -2.61 9.98
N VAL A 119 -29.49 -2.84 9.31
CA VAL A 119 -30.79 -3.06 9.98
C VAL A 119 -30.69 -4.30 10.89
N ASN A 120 -31.06 -4.14 12.16
CA ASN A 120 -30.97 -5.16 13.19
C ASN A 120 -29.53 -5.68 13.47
N ALA A 121 -28.51 -4.99 12.97
CA ALA A 121 -27.13 -5.29 13.34
C ALA A 121 -26.93 -4.97 14.84
N LYS A 122 -26.27 -5.89 15.54
CA LYS A 122 -25.90 -5.72 16.94
C LYS A 122 -24.40 -5.54 17.05
N ASP A 123 -23.98 -4.91 18.14
CA ASP A 123 -22.57 -4.86 18.50
C ASP A 123 -22.01 -6.29 18.62
N LYS A 124 -20.80 -6.47 18.16
CA LYS A 124 -20.09 -7.75 18.20
C LYS A 124 -18.75 -7.56 18.88
N ASP A 125 -18.46 -8.44 19.83
CA ASP A 125 -17.14 -8.51 20.44
C ASP A 125 -16.09 -8.95 19.43
N CYS A 126 -14.84 -8.61 19.66
CA CYS A 126 -13.74 -9.07 18.83
C CYS A 126 -13.59 -10.59 18.97
N VAL A 127 -13.44 -11.26 17.85
CA VAL A 127 -13.13 -12.69 17.82
C VAL A 127 -11.64 -12.86 18.11
N GLU A 128 -11.31 -13.83 18.97
CA GLU A 128 -9.92 -14.21 19.20
C GLU A 128 -9.29 -14.83 17.93
N ILE A 129 -8.12 -14.28 17.55
CA ILE A 129 -7.38 -14.66 16.35
C ILE A 129 -5.94 -14.99 16.76
N GLY A 130 -5.43 -16.13 16.30
CA GLY A 130 -4.03 -16.50 16.49
C GLY A 130 -3.09 -15.56 15.73
N ALA A 131 -1.89 -15.31 16.28
CA ALA A 131 -0.92 -14.40 15.68
C ALA A 131 -0.54 -14.74 14.23
N ASN A 132 -0.56 -16.02 13.88
CA ASN A 132 -0.22 -16.52 12.54
C ASN A 132 -1.44 -16.66 11.61
N GLU A 133 -2.65 -16.32 12.07
CA GLU A 133 -3.83 -16.32 11.20
C GLU A 133 -3.83 -15.10 10.28
N PHE A 134 -4.50 -15.20 9.14
CA PHE A 134 -4.45 -14.16 8.11
C PHE A 134 -5.48 -13.06 8.36
N ALA A 135 -5.02 -11.81 8.23
CA ALA A 135 -5.85 -10.62 8.29
C ALA A 135 -6.44 -10.25 6.93
N TYR A 136 -5.62 -10.34 5.88
CA TYR A 136 -6.03 -9.95 4.54
C TYR A 136 -5.22 -10.62 3.43
N ILE A 137 -5.77 -10.54 2.22
CA ILE A 137 -5.10 -10.91 0.96
C ILE A 137 -5.00 -9.65 0.11
N LEU A 138 -3.79 -9.27 -0.29
CA LEU A 138 -3.57 -8.18 -1.23
C LEU A 138 -2.96 -8.72 -2.52
N TYR A 139 -3.68 -8.57 -3.62
CA TYR A 139 -3.27 -9.08 -4.92
C TYR A 139 -2.33 -8.12 -5.64
N THR A 140 -1.22 -8.65 -6.13
CA THR A 140 -0.28 -7.95 -7.01
C THR A 140 -0.30 -8.58 -8.41
N SER A 141 0.11 -7.81 -9.42
CA SER A 141 0.29 -8.33 -10.77
C SER A 141 1.40 -9.40 -10.76
N GLY A 142 1.08 -10.58 -11.28
CA GLY A 142 2.09 -11.62 -11.50
C GLY A 142 2.71 -11.48 -12.90
N THR A 143 4.00 -11.73 -13.04
CA THR A 143 4.71 -11.76 -14.35
C THR A 143 4.10 -12.78 -15.33
N THR A 144 3.38 -13.77 -14.82
CA THR A 144 2.67 -14.80 -15.59
C THR A 144 1.23 -14.45 -15.93
N GLY A 145 0.75 -13.24 -15.59
CA GLY A 145 -0.64 -12.84 -15.77
C GLY A 145 -1.61 -13.38 -14.70
N ILE A 146 -1.18 -14.31 -13.84
CA ILE A 146 -1.98 -14.80 -12.72
C ILE A 146 -1.65 -13.97 -11.49
N PRO A 147 -2.64 -13.29 -10.87
CA PRO A 147 -2.40 -12.49 -9.67
C PRO A 147 -1.74 -13.31 -8.54
N LYS A 148 -0.88 -12.66 -7.79
CA LYS A 148 -0.29 -13.21 -6.57
C LYS A 148 -1.04 -12.67 -5.37
N GLY A 149 -1.72 -13.51 -4.63
CA GLY A 149 -2.39 -13.14 -3.39
C GLY A 149 -1.39 -13.11 -2.23
N ILE A 150 -0.88 -11.94 -1.93
CA ILE A 150 0.01 -11.74 -0.77
C ILE A 150 -0.83 -11.81 0.49
N VAL A 151 -0.58 -12.77 1.36
CA VAL A 151 -1.27 -12.86 2.65
C VAL A 151 -0.50 -12.16 3.75
N ARG A 152 -1.23 -11.70 4.76
CA ARG A 152 -0.64 -11.03 5.92
C ARG A 152 -1.15 -11.66 7.20
N ASP A 153 -0.22 -12.09 8.06
CA ASP A 153 -0.52 -12.56 9.40
C ASP A 153 -0.86 -11.41 10.35
N VAL A 154 -1.68 -11.69 11.35
CA VAL A 154 -2.16 -10.65 12.30
C VAL A 154 -1.04 -10.18 13.23
N GLY A 155 -0.33 -11.10 13.87
CA GLY A 155 0.63 -10.76 14.93
C GLY A 155 1.87 -10.05 14.42
N GLY A 156 2.50 -10.58 13.37
CA GLY A 156 3.66 -9.97 12.76
C GLY A 156 3.36 -8.57 12.21
N HIS A 157 2.19 -8.40 11.60
CA HIS A 157 1.73 -7.13 11.06
C HIS A 157 1.58 -6.04 12.14
N ILE A 158 0.91 -6.36 13.26
CA ILE A 158 0.76 -5.42 14.38
C ILE A 158 2.11 -4.99 14.94
N VAL A 159 3.00 -5.96 15.21
CA VAL A 159 4.33 -5.70 15.79
C VAL A 159 5.14 -4.78 14.87
N ALA A 160 5.23 -5.11 13.58
CA ALA A 160 5.99 -4.33 12.61
C ALA A 160 5.45 -2.92 12.45
N LEU A 161 4.13 -2.76 12.26
CA LEU A 161 3.55 -1.45 12.00
C LEU A 161 3.60 -0.52 13.22
N LYS A 162 3.38 -1.03 14.44
CA LYS A 162 3.58 -0.23 15.65
C LYS A 162 5.03 0.24 15.78
N TRP A 163 5.98 -0.64 15.49
CA TRP A 163 7.40 -0.31 15.54
C TRP A 163 7.76 0.77 14.50
N THR A 164 7.27 0.65 13.27
CA THR A 164 7.60 1.59 12.18
C THR A 164 7.10 2.99 12.43
N MET A 165 5.87 3.16 12.97
CA MET A 165 5.32 4.48 13.25
C MET A 165 6.22 5.28 14.20
N LYS A 166 6.74 4.65 15.26
CA LYS A 166 7.65 5.33 16.20
C LYS A 166 9.05 5.51 15.61
N ASN A 167 9.64 4.45 15.07
CA ASN A 167 11.07 4.41 14.84
C ASN A 167 11.48 4.89 13.45
N ILE A 168 10.62 4.65 12.42
CA ILE A 168 10.88 5.14 11.06
C ILE A 168 10.30 6.55 10.90
N TYR A 169 9.01 6.73 11.24
CA TYR A 169 8.28 7.95 10.92
C TYR A 169 8.25 8.99 12.05
N ASN A 170 8.77 8.66 13.23
CA ASN A 170 8.75 9.53 14.42
C ASN A 170 7.36 10.04 14.82
N VAL A 171 6.35 9.17 14.67
CA VAL A 171 4.95 9.49 14.96
C VAL A 171 4.53 8.80 16.26
N ASP A 172 3.94 9.56 17.17
CA ASP A 172 3.43 9.11 18.46
C ASP A 172 1.90 9.21 18.56
N GLU A 173 1.33 8.73 19.66
CA GLU A 173 -0.08 8.89 19.98
C GLU A 173 -0.47 10.37 19.92
N ASN A 174 -1.66 10.64 19.39
CA ASN A 174 -2.23 11.97 19.18
C ASN A 174 -1.59 12.82 18.07
N ASP A 175 -0.49 12.40 17.46
CA ASP A 175 0.00 13.04 16.24
C ASP A 175 -0.99 12.84 15.09
N VAL A 176 -0.98 13.77 14.13
CA VAL A 176 -1.72 13.62 12.87
C VAL A 176 -0.78 13.13 11.78
N TRP A 177 -1.08 11.98 11.26
CA TRP A 177 -0.36 11.31 10.19
C TRP A 177 -1.18 11.30 8.90
N TRP A 178 -0.51 11.51 7.79
CA TRP A 178 -1.15 11.36 6.48
C TRP A 178 -0.33 10.49 5.53
N SER A 179 -0.94 9.42 5.04
CA SER A 179 -0.44 8.68 3.88
C SER A 179 -1.35 8.98 2.70
N ALA A 180 -0.86 9.83 1.77
CA ALA A 180 -1.59 10.21 0.56
C ALA A 180 -1.38 9.13 -0.52
N SER A 181 -2.12 8.04 -0.38
CA SER A 181 -2.13 6.86 -1.24
C SER A 181 -3.54 6.30 -1.30
N ASP A 182 -3.69 5.06 -1.77
CA ASP A 182 -4.98 4.37 -1.89
C ASP A 182 -4.97 3.06 -1.10
N ILE A 183 -6.11 2.75 -0.44
CA ILE A 183 -6.27 1.50 0.33
C ILE A 183 -6.18 0.23 -0.52
N GLY A 184 -6.32 0.33 -1.83
CA GLY A 184 -6.11 -0.77 -2.76
C GLY A 184 -4.64 -1.21 -2.91
N TRP A 185 -3.71 -0.44 -2.33
CA TRP A 185 -2.27 -0.73 -2.32
C TRP A 185 -1.78 -1.06 -0.92
N ILE A 186 -0.58 -1.65 -0.84
CA ILE A 186 0.02 -1.99 0.46
C ILE A 186 0.26 -0.75 1.33
N VAL A 187 0.61 0.39 0.74
CA VAL A 187 0.75 1.67 1.46
C VAL A 187 -0.54 2.02 2.19
N GLY A 188 -1.68 1.86 1.51
CA GLY A 188 -2.97 2.15 2.10
C GLY A 188 -3.34 1.22 3.25
N HIS A 189 -3.14 -0.09 3.07
CA HIS A 189 -3.33 -1.05 4.16
C HIS A 189 -2.46 -0.70 5.37
N SER A 190 -1.15 -0.61 5.14
CA SER A 190 -0.19 -0.40 6.22
C SER A 190 -0.33 0.98 6.85
N TYR A 191 -0.38 2.06 6.06
CA TYR A 191 -0.14 3.42 6.56
C TYR A 191 -1.30 4.40 6.42
N ILE A 192 -2.42 4.02 5.78
CA ILE A 192 -3.68 4.77 5.91
C ILE A 192 -4.51 4.17 7.03
N VAL A 193 -4.59 2.82 7.10
CA VAL A 193 -5.52 2.14 8.00
C VAL A 193 -4.82 1.61 9.25
N TYR A 194 -3.95 0.59 9.10
CA TYR A 194 -3.54 -0.21 10.25
C TYR A 194 -2.50 0.45 11.16
N ALA A 195 -1.39 0.95 10.62
CA ALA A 195 -0.30 1.49 11.44
C ALA A 195 -0.71 2.68 12.30
N PRO A 196 -1.39 3.72 11.74
CA PRO A 196 -1.82 4.85 12.56
C PRO A 196 -2.79 4.42 13.66
N LEU A 197 -3.75 3.55 13.35
CA LEU A 197 -4.74 3.08 14.33
C LEU A 197 -4.11 2.20 15.41
N PHE A 198 -3.15 1.34 15.07
CA PHE A 198 -2.37 0.57 16.06
C PHE A 198 -1.51 1.46 16.94
N LYS A 199 -1.02 2.58 16.42
CA LYS A 199 -0.22 3.54 17.17
C LYS A 199 -1.09 4.46 18.03
N GLY A 200 -2.36 4.67 17.71
CA GLY A 200 -3.24 5.63 18.36
C GLY A 200 -3.13 7.05 17.79
N CYS A 201 -2.72 7.16 16.52
CA CYS A 201 -2.63 8.42 15.79
C CYS A 201 -3.95 8.77 15.11
N THR A 202 -4.14 10.05 14.79
CA THR A 202 -5.13 10.45 13.80
C THR A 202 -4.59 10.16 12.40
N THR A 203 -5.39 9.51 11.56
CA THR A 203 -5.07 9.27 10.14
C THR A 203 -5.98 10.07 9.23
N VAL A 204 -5.45 10.57 8.11
CA VAL A 204 -6.21 11.29 7.10
C VAL A 204 -6.58 10.34 5.96
N LEU A 205 -7.87 10.27 5.66
CA LEU A 205 -8.39 9.58 4.48
C LEU A 205 -8.79 10.63 3.44
N PHE A 206 -8.21 10.57 2.26
CA PHE A 206 -8.38 11.58 1.23
C PHE A 206 -8.85 10.99 -0.10
N GLU A 207 -10.07 11.33 -0.50
CA GLU A 207 -10.60 11.01 -1.83
C GLU A 207 -10.27 12.18 -2.78
N GLY A 208 -9.03 12.21 -3.30
CA GLY A 208 -8.58 13.27 -4.19
C GLY A 208 -7.24 12.96 -4.83
N LYS A 209 -6.72 13.91 -5.58
CA LYS A 209 -5.43 13.81 -6.27
C LYS A 209 -4.53 14.98 -5.84
N PRO A 210 -3.22 14.87 -6.00
CA PRO A 210 -2.28 15.94 -5.61
C PRO A 210 -2.44 17.23 -6.42
N VAL A 211 -3.10 17.14 -7.58
CA VAL A 211 -3.46 18.27 -8.45
C VAL A 211 -4.89 18.10 -8.96
N GLY A 212 -5.58 19.20 -9.26
CA GLY A 212 -6.96 19.14 -9.78
C GLY A 212 -8.07 18.87 -8.76
N THR A 213 -7.76 18.94 -7.42
CA THR A 213 -8.76 18.78 -6.34
C THR A 213 -8.62 19.83 -5.21
N PRO A 214 -8.85 21.11 -5.45
CA PRO A 214 -9.14 21.75 -6.72
C PRO A 214 -7.89 22.15 -7.52
N ASP A 215 -6.72 22.27 -6.88
CA ASP A 215 -5.45 22.76 -7.44
C ASP A 215 -4.22 22.10 -6.80
N ALA A 216 -3.02 22.53 -7.18
CA ALA A 216 -1.75 21.99 -6.65
C ALA A 216 -1.47 22.39 -5.18
N GLY A 217 -2.30 23.20 -4.57
CA GLY A 217 -2.20 23.60 -3.16
C GLY A 217 -2.92 22.67 -2.20
N VAL A 218 -3.65 21.66 -2.70
CA VAL A 218 -4.49 20.80 -1.86
C VAL A 218 -3.70 20.10 -0.74
N PHE A 219 -2.49 19.64 -1.00
CA PHE A 219 -1.67 18.99 0.02
C PHE A 219 -1.27 19.97 1.13
N TRP A 220 -0.87 21.16 0.77
CA TRP A 220 -0.48 22.22 1.71
C TRP A 220 -1.67 22.65 2.58
N ARG A 221 -2.85 22.79 1.97
CA ARG A 221 -4.07 23.09 2.68
C ARG A 221 -4.41 22.02 3.72
N ILE A 222 -4.38 20.74 3.34
CA ILE A 222 -4.70 19.61 4.24
C ILE A 222 -3.67 19.54 5.38
N ILE A 223 -2.38 19.70 5.08
CA ILE A 223 -1.31 19.72 6.10
C ILE A 223 -1.57 20.83 7.12
N SER A 224 -1.87 22.05 6.64
CA SER A 224 -2.16 23.22 7.48
C SER A 224 -3.45 23.04 8.30
N GLU A 225 -4.55 22.60 7.65
CA GLU A 225 -5.88 22.52 8.28
C GLU A 225 -5.93 21.48 9.40
N TYR A 226 -5.22 20.35 9.21
CA TYR A 226 -5.23 19.24 10.17
C TYR A 226 -3.97 19.13 11.02
N ASN A 227 -3.04 20.10 10.94
CA ASN A 227 -1.77 20.10 11.67
C ASN A 227 -0.98 18.78 11.46
N ILE A 228 -0.85 18.35 10.22
CA ILE A 228 -0.18 17.10 9.90
C ILE A 228 1.30 17.19 10.23
N LYS A 229 1.79 16.22 10.99
CA LYS A 229 3.19 16.10 11.40
C LYS A 229 4.06 15.50 10.29
N SER A 230 3.59 14.43 9.65
CA SER A 230 4.34 13.72 8.62
C SER A 230 3.42 13.28 7.48
N LEU A 231 3.95 13.38 6.26
CA LEU A 231 3.29 12.93 5.03
C LEU A 231 4.08 11.79 4.40
N PHE A 232 3.38 10.74 3.99
CA PHE A 232 3.92 9.69 3.13
C PHE A 232 3.15 9.65 1.81
N THR A 233 3.86 9.73 0.67
CA THR A 233 3.24 9.64 -0.66
C THR A 233 4.21 9.07 -1.70
N ALA A 234 3.78 9.02 -2.98
CA ALA A 234 4.64 8.62 -4.09
C ALA A 234 5.38 9.81 -4.71
N PRO A 235 6.60 9.63 -5.26
CA PRO A 235 7.33 10.67 -5.98
C PRO A 235 6.53 11.31 -7.12
N THR A 236 5.67 10.54 -7.80
CA THR A 236 4.75 11.05 -8.84
C THR A 236 3.85 12.18 -8.35
N ALA A 237 3.39 12.14 -7.09
CA ALA A 237 2.57 13.20 -6.52
C ALA A 237 3.35 14.53 -6.46
N PHE A 238 4.60 14.47 -5.99
CA PHE A 238 5.46 15.64 -5.90
C PHE A 238 5.92 16.15 -7.28
N ARG A 239 6.18 15.25 -8.24
CA ARG A 239 6.43 15.65 -9.63
C ARG A 239 5.23 16.39 -10.24
N ALA A 240 4.00 15.91 -9.96
CA ALA A 240 2.80 16.58 -10.45
C ALA A 240 2.62 17.95 -9.82
N ILE A 241 2.82 18.10 -8.50
CA ILE A 241 2.77 19.39 -7.81
C ILE A 241 3.85 20.35 -8.35
N LYS A 242 5.11 19.89 -8.46
CA LYS A 242 6.23 20.67 -9.00
C LYS A 242 5.96 21.18 -10.41
N LYS A 243 5.32 20.36 -11.24
CA LYS A 243 4.97 20.73 -12.62
C LYS A 243 3.94 21.86 -12.65
N GLU A 244 2.94 21.83 -11.78
CA GLU A 244 1.85 22.81 -11.73
C GLU A 244 2.24 24.08 -10.93
N ASP A 245 3.07 23.94 -9.90
CA ASP A 245 3.49 25.03 -9.00
C ASP A 245 5.00 24.95 -8.70
N PRO A 246 5.87 25.15 -9.70
CA PRO A 246 7.32 25.01 -9.51
C PRO A 246 7.91 26.02 -8.53
N ASP A 247 7.30 27.20 -8.41
CA ASP A 247 7.74 28.30 -7.54
C ASP A 247 7.12 28.25 -6.14
N GLY A 248 6.23 27.32 -5.85
CA GLY A 248 5.57 27.18 -4.53
C GLY A 248 4.58 28.31 -4.21
N LYS A 249 3.90 28.87 -5.22
CA LYS A 249 2.92 29.96 -5.01
C LYS A 249 1.71 29.52 -4.17
N PHE A 250 1.30 28.25 -4.31
CA PHE A 250 0.24 27.70 -3.45
C PHE A 250 0.77 27.37 -2.06
N PHE A 251 2.01 26.85 -1.95
CA PHE A 251 2.65 26.56 -0.67
C PHE A 251 2.67 27.77 0.26
N SER A 252 3.04 28.95 -0.25
CA SER A 252 3.16 30.18 0.54
C SER A 252 1.86 30.68 1.17
N LYS A 253 0.71 30.09 0.83
CA LYS A 253 -0.60 30.49 1.36
C LYS A 253 -0.96 29.78 2.65
N TYR A 254 -0.20 28.77 3.07
CA TYR A 254 -0.55 27.87 4.17
C TYR A 254 0.54 27.83 5.24
N ASP A 255 0.14 27.68 6.49
CA ASP A 255 1.05 27.45 7.61
C ASP A 255 1.35 25.97 7.74
N LEU A 256 2.60 25.59 7.51
CA LEU A 256 3.09 24.23 7.64
C LEU A 256 4.01 24.04 8.85
N SER A 257 3.89 24.87 9.88
CA SER A 257 4.75 24.82 11.07
C SER A 257 4.68 23.50 11.86
N SER A 258 3.59 22.75 11.71
CA SER A 258 3.43 21.40 12.30
C SER A 258 4.16 20.30 11.53
N PHE A 259 4.57 20.58 10.28
CA PHE A 259 5.07 19.56 9.36
C PHE A 259 6.55 19.29 9.58
N GLU A 260 6.93 18.05 9.90
CA GLU A 260 8.30 17.70 10.30
C GLU A 260 9.03 16.85 9.25
N SER A 261 8.32 16.07 8.40
CA SER A 261 8.98 15.18 7.45
C SER A 261 8.08 14.72 6.29
N LEU A 262 8.72 14.48 5.15
CA LEU A 262 8.12 13.88 3.97
C LEU A 262 8.80 12.54 3.67
N PHE A 263 7.99 11.48 3.54
CA PHE A 263 8.43 10.16 3.11
C PHE A 263 7.91 9.85 1.71
N LEU A 264 8.78 9.32 0.85
CA LEU A 264 8.47 8.95 -0.53
C LEU A 264 8.81 7.47 -0.78
N ALA A 265 7.94 6.74 -1.49
CA ALA A 265 8.20 5.37 -1.92
C ALA A 265 7.30 4.97 -3.10
N GLY A 266 7.55 3.76 -3.63
CA GLY A 266 6.73 3.14 -4.67
C GLY A 266 7.34 3.20 -6.06
N GLU A 267 8.23 4.13 -6.29
CA GLU A 267 9.03 4.29 -7.51
C GLU A 267 10.32 5.06 -7.18
N ARG A 268 11.26 5.05 -8.10
CA ARG A 268 12.50 5.80 -7.91
C ARG A 268 12.21 7.30 -7.82
N ALA A 269 12.64 7.92 -6.73
CA ALA A 269 12.58 9.36 -6.56
C ALA A 269 13.80 10.00 -7.25
N ASP A 270 13.53 10.87 -8.23
CA ASP A 270 14.62 11.59 -8.92
C ASP A 270 15.21 12.68 -8.01
N PRO A 271 16.56 12.87 -8.04
CA PRO A 271 17.24 13.82 -7.17
C PRO A 271 16.74 15.26 -7.26
N ASP A 272 16.27 15.68 -8.44
CA ASP A 272 15.82 17.06 -8.66
C ASP A 272 14.45 17.31 -8.02
N THR A 273 13.57 16.32 -8.00
CA THR A 273 12.30 16.41 -7.27
C THR A 273 12.52 16.38 -5.76
N LEU A 274 13.44 15.52 -5.27
CA LEU A 274 13.80 15.47 -3.85
C LEU A 274 14.36 16.81 -3.35
N LYS A 275 15.34 17.38 -4.06
CA LYS A 275 15.94 18.68 -3.73
C LYS A 275 14.92 19.81 -3.77
N TRP A 276 14.06 19.84 -4.80
CA TRP A 276 13.00 20.82 -4.90
C TRP A 276 12.04 20.75 -3.70
N ALA A 277 11.59 19.54 -3.35
CA ALA A 277 10.68 19.34 -2.22
C ALA A 277 11.35 19.74 -0.89
N GLU A 278 12.60 19.36 -0.66
CA GLU A 278 13.34 19.71 0.57
C GLU A 278 13.55 21.21 0.69
N ASN A 279 13.92 21.89 -0.40
CA ASN A 279 14.08 23.34 -0.43
C ASN A 279 12.75 24.08 -0.19
N LEU A 280 11.65 23.57 -0.76
CA LEU A 280 10.33 24.17 -0.61
C LEU A 280 9.79 24.00 0.81
N LEU A 281 9.90 22.79 1.35
CA LEU A 281 9.29 22.40 2.63
C LEU A 281 10.18 22.76 3.83
N ASN A 282 11.48 22.88 3.63
CA ASN A 282 12.50 23.05 4.68
C ASN A 282 12.42 21.97 5.78
N VAL A 283 12.07 20.75 5.40
CA VAL A 283 12.05 19.56 6.26
C VAL A 283 12.74 18.39 5.53
N PRO A 284 13.18 17.34 6.24
CA PRO A 284 13.75 16.16 5.62
C PRO A 284 12.80 15.50 4.61
N VAL A 285 13.32 15.21 3.41
CA VAL A 285 12.62 14.41 2.39
C VAL A 285 13.34 13.08 2.25
N ILE A 286 12.63 12.02 2.60
CA ILE A 286 13.21 10.69 2.78
C ILE A 286 12.63 9.75 1.73
N ASP A 287 13.49 9.29 0.81
CA ASP A 287 13.18 8.16 -0.04
C ASP A 287 13.43 6.86 0.74
N HIS A 288 12.49 5.92 0.68
CA HIS A 288 12.59 4.64 1.36
C HIS A 288 12.04 3.52 0.49
N TRP A 289 12.58 2.31 0.65
CA TRP A 289 12.28 1.18 -0.21
C TRP A 289 11.64 0.03 0.54
N TRP A 290 10.60 -0.51 -0.03
CA TRP A 290 9.87 -1.70 0.41
C TRP A 290 8.98 -2.27 -0.70
N GLN A 291 8.29 -3.35 -0.40
CA GLN A 291 7.48 -4.09 -1.34
C GLN A 291 6.14 -4.48 -0.71
N THR A 292 5.17 -4.87 -1.53
CA THR A 292 3.90 -5.43 -1.04
C THR A 292 4.16 -6.64 -0.14
N GLU A 293 5.12 -7.46 -0.50
CA GLU A 293 5.58 -8.64 0.21
C GLU A 293 6.06 -8.33 1.63
N THR A 294 6.71 -7.21 1.83
CA THR A 294 7.27 -6.85 3.14
C THR A 294 6.34 -6.01 4.00
N SER A 295 5.37 -5.30 3.43
CA SER A 295 4.39 -4.39 4.06
C SER A 295 4.94 -3.18 4.81
N TRP A 296 6.23 -3.10 5.02
CA TRP A 296 6.95 -2.01 5.66
C TRP A 296 8.37 -1.89 5.12
N ALA A 297 9.03 -0.79 5.42
CA ALA A 297 10.30 -0.43 4.80
C ALA A 297 11.41 -1.43 5.10
N ILE A 298 12.08 -1.92 4.04
CA ILE A 298 13.33 -2.68 4.10
C ILE A 298 14.49 -1.72 4.36
N SER A 299 14.47 -0.55 3.73
CA SER A 299 15.44 0.52 3.98
C SER A 299 14.74 1.86 4.12
N SER A 300 15.23 2.68 5.03
CA SER A 300 14.71 4.03 5.34
C SER A 300 15.70 4.79 6.20
N ASN A 301 15.46 6.09 6.36
CA ASN A 301 15.99 6.87 7.45
C ASN A 301 15.05 6.70 8.66
N CYS A 302 15.56 6.15 9.76
CA CYS A 302 14.77 5.92 10.96
C CYS A 302 14.73 7.18 11.84
N THR A 303 13.93 8.17 11.44
CA THR A 303 13.90 9.50 12.07
C THR A 303 13.52 9.49 13.55
N GLY A 304 12.80 8.48 14.00
CA GLY A 304 12.47 8.28 15.41
C GLY A 304 13.57 7.65 16.27
N ILE A 305 14.68 7.21 15.64
CA ILE A 305 15.87 6.70 16.33
C ILE A 305 16.99 7.71 16.21
N GLU A 306 17.43 7.97 14.96
CA GLU A 306 18.51 8.89 14.65
C GLU A 306 18.39 9.34 13.20
N MET A 307 18.33 10.66 12.97
CA MET A 307 18.32 11.21 11.62
C MET A 307 19.72 11.09 10.99
N GLN A 308 19.85 10.31 9.94
CA GLN A 308 21.06 10.16 9.17
C GLN A 308 21.06 11.10 7.98
N LYS A 309 22.24 11.41 7.44
CA LYS A 309 22.38 12.25 6.23
C LYS A 309 21.66 11.60 5.06
N THR A 310 20.80 12.36 4.38
CA THR A 310 20.14 11.92 3.15
C THR A 310 21.12 11.95 1.98
N LYS A 311 21.12 10.88 1.17
CA LYS A 311 21.80 10.82 -0.13
C LYS A 311 20.73 10.75 -1.22
N TYR A 312 20.58 11.78 -2.02
CA TYR A 312 19.53 11.82 -3.05
C TYR A 312 19.68 10.71 -4.09
N GLY A 313 18.62 9.96 -4.29
CA GLY A 313 18.58 8.77 -5.16
C GLY A 313 18.92 7.46 -4.48
N SER A 314 19.32 7.49 -3.20
CA SER A 314 19.43 6.32 -2.35
C SER A 314 18.16 6.14 -1.51
N ALA A 315 17.76 4.89 -1.31
CA ALA A 315 16.69 4.51 -0.39
C ALA A 315 17.17 4.37 1.07
N CYS A 316 18.19 5.12 1.48
CA CYS A 316 18.80 5.10 2.79
C CYS A 316 19.47 3.75 3.15
N LYS A 317 19.49 3.38 4.42
CA LYS A 317 20.11 2.14 4.92
C LYS A 317 19.06 1.10 5.31
N ALA A 318 19.46 -0.16 5.38
CA ALA A 318 18.60 -1.21 5.89
C ALA A 318 18.09 -0.85 7.30
N VAL A 319 16.79 -1.00 7.52
CA VAL A 319 16.22 -0.77 8.84
C VAL A 319 16.46 -1.97 9.76
N PRO A 320 16.46 -1.78 11.09
CA PRO A 320 16.59 -2.88 12.03
C PRO A 320 15.59 -4.01 11.75
N GLY A 321 16.10 -5.24 11.64
CA GLY A 321 15.33 -6.43 11.28
C GLY A 321 15.62 -6.96 9.88
N TYR A 322 16.16 -6.15 8.97
CA TYR A 322 16.55 -6.58 7.63
C TYR A 322 18.08 -6.64 7.46
N ASP A 323 18.58 -7.77 7.00
CA ASP A 323 19.98 -7.95 6.59
C ASP A 323 20.04 -8.02 5.06
N VAL A 324 20.24 -6.87 4.44
CA VAL A 324 20.24 -6.70 2.96
C VAL A 324 21.62 -7.03 2.43
N LYS A 325 21.68 -7.82 1.37
CA LYS A 325 22.90 -8.17 0.63
C LYS A 325 22.71 -7.93 -0.86
N ILE A 326 23.82 -7.75 -1.55
CA ILE A 326 23.86 -7.73 -3.02
C ILE A 326 24.57 -9.00 -3.47
N ILE A 327 23.93 -9.76 -4.34
CA ILE A 327 24.48 -11.01 -4.89
C ILE A 327 24.76 -10.83 -6.38
N LYS A 328 25.99 -11.16 -6.79
CA LYS A 328 26.41 -11.13 -8.19
C LYS A 328 25.95 -12.37 -8.97
N PRO A 329 26.00 -12.33 -10.32
CA PRO A 329 25.63 -13.49 -11.14
C PRO A 329 26.42 -14.78 -10.85
N ASP A 330 27.63 -14.66 -10.29
CA ASP A 330 28.46 -15.80 -9.85
C ASP A 330 28.08 -16.31 -8.43
N HIS A 331 26.99 -15.84 -7.88
CA HIS A 331 26.50 -16.10 -6.51
C HIS A 331 27.40 -15.62 -5.38
N SER A 332 28.42 -14.82 -5.65
CA SER A 332 29.22 -14.19 -4.62
C SER A 332 28.55 -12.92 -4.09
N ILE A 333 28.85 -12.59 -2.82
CA ILE A 333 28.40 -11.31 -2.23
C ILE A 333 29.23 -10.17 -2.86
N ALA A 334 28.54 -9.15 -3.36
CA ALA A 334 29.15 -7.97 -3.95
C ALA A 334 29.91 -7.15 -2.92
N LYS A 335 31.00 -6.51 -3.36
CA LYS A 335 31.70 -5.47 -2.59
C LYS A 335 30.92 -4.14 -2.67
N PRO A 336 31.22 -3.16 -1.81
CA PRO A 336 30.65 -1.82 -1.94
C PRO A 336 30.73 -1.27 -3.37
N ASN A 337 29.62 -0.66 -3.83
CA ASN A 337 29.44 -0.10 -5.18
C ASN A 337 29.38 -1.14 -6.34
N GLU A 338 29.53 -2.44 -6.09
CA GLU A 338 29.29 -3.46 -7.11
C GLU A 338 27.78 -3.74 -7.26
N MET A 339 27.34 -3.81 -8.52
CA MET A 339 25.94 -4.12 -8.89
C MET A 339 25.62 -5.60 -8.76
N GLY A 340 24.39 -5.90 -8.36
CA GLY A 340 23.85 -7.25 -8.33
C GLY A 340 22.39 -7.28 -7.94
N ASP A 341 21.86 -8.47 -7.72
CA ASP A 341 20.50 -8.69 -7.23
C ASP A 341 20.44 -8.37 -5.72
N ILE A 342 19.43 -7.60 -5.36
CA ILE A 342 19.21 -7.26 -3.95
C ILE A 342 18.43 -8.39 -3.30
N VAL A 343 18.96 -8.92 -2.21
CA VAL A 343 18.35 -10.00 -1.44
C VAL A 343 18.33 -9.66 0.04
N VAL A 344 17.42 -10.31 0.78
CA VAL A 344 17.37 -10.20 2.25
C VAL A 344 17.67 -11.53 2.88
N LYS A 345 18.63 -11.57 3.80
CA LYS A 345 18.99 -12.78 4.52
C LYS A 345 17.85 -13.25 5.42
N LEU A 346 17.59 -14.55 5.40
CA LEU A 346 16.57 -15.17 6.26
C LEU A 346 17.07 -15.35 7.71
N PRO A 347 16.15 -15.33 8.70
CA PRO A 347 14.69 -15.17 8.56
C PRO A 347 14.28 -13.73 8.27
N LEU A 348 13.17 -13.55 7.56
CA LEU A 348 12.55 -12.23 7.40
C LEU A 348 11.95 -11.76 8.74
N PRO A 349 11.94 -10.44 9.01
CA PRO A 349 11.34 -9.91 10.23
C PRO A 349 9.82 -10.03 10.24
N PRO A 350 9.17 -9.89 11.42
CA PRO A 350 7.72 -9.85 11.52
C PRO A 350 7.08 -8.84 10.57
N GLY A 351 5.85 -9.11 10.13
CA GLY A 351 5.10 -8.25 9.22
C GLY A 351 5.38 -8.47 7.74
N THR A 352 6.37 -9.29 7.40
CA THR A 352 6.55 -9.79 6.03
C THR A 352 5.54 -10.90 5.72
N PHE A 353 5.28 -11.14 4.45
CA PHE A 353 4.30 -12.16 4.08
C PHE A 353 4.78 -13.59 4.42
N PRO A 354 3.93 -14.39 5.09
CA PRO A 354 4.30 -15.76 5.44
C PRO A 354 4.22 -16.72 4.23
N THR A 355 3.36 -16.43 3.26
CA THR A 355 3.16 -17.23 2.06
C THR A 355 2.30 -16.46 1.02
N LEU A 356 1.95 -17.11 -0.08
CA LEU A 356 0.93 -16.70 -1.04
C LEU A 356 -0.37 -17.47 -0.79
N TRP A 357 -1.51 -16.81 -1.00
CA TRP A 357 -2.83 -17.42 -0.85
C TRP A 357 -2.98 -18.64 -1.73
N ASN A 358 -3.25 -19.82 -1.10
CA ASN A 358 -3.37 -21.13 -1.74
C ASN A 358 -2.22 -21.50 -2.69
N ALA A 359 -1.01 -20.96 -2.49
CA ALA A 359 0.09 -21.12 -3.43
C ALA A 359 1.48 -21.20 -2.75
N ASP A 360 1.60 -21.98 -1.66
CA ASP A 360 2.86 -22.13 -0.89
C ASP A 360 4.03 -22.57 -1.77
N LYS A 361 3.80 -23.51 -2.71
CA LYS A 361 4.84 -23.95 -3.63
C LYS A 361 5.34 -22.79 -4.51
N ARG A 362 4.42 -21.95 -5.02
CA ARG A 362 4.78 -20.76 -5.81
C ARG A 362 5.55 -19.73 -4.97
N TYR A 363 5.23 -19.61 -3.67
CA TYR A 363 5.97 -18.78 -2.74
C TYR A 363 7.42 -19.25 -2.60
N GLU A 364 7.64 -20.53 -2.35
CA GLU A 364 8.97 -21.11 -2.22
C GLU A 364 9.77 -20.98 -3.52
N GLU A 365 9.17 -21.36 -4.66
CA GLU A 365 9.82 -21.31 -5.97
C GLU A 365 10.20 -19.89 -6.39
N ASN A 366 9.32 -18.91 -6.16
CA ASN A 366 9.56 -17.54 -6.64
C ASN A 366 10.47 -16.75 -5.71
N TYR A 367 10.40 -16.95 -4.40
CA TYR A 367 11.05 -16.03 -3.47
C TYR A 367 12.19 -16.63 -2.66
N MET A 368 12.25 -17.97 -2.50
CA MET A 368 13.17 -18.61 -1.56
C MET A 368 14.16 -19.58 -2.22
N SER A 369 13.96 -19.97 -3.47
CA SER A 369 14.73 -21.05 -4.10
C SER A 369 16.00 -20.59 -4.83
N ASN A 370 16.01 -19.37 -5.41
CA ASN A 370 17.11 -18.92 -6.26
C ASN A 370 18.41 -18.64 -5.49
N TYR A 371 18.28 -18.12 -4.26
CA TYR A 371 19.38 -17.80 -3.39
C TYR A 371 19.19 -18.48 -2.04
N LYS A 372 19.86 -19.62 -1.83
CA LYS A 372 19.70 -20.40 -0.59
C LYS A 372 20.00 -19.57 0.66
N GLY A 373 19.01 -19.44 1.55
CA GLY A 373 19.11 -18.67 2.79
C GLY A 373 18.77 -17.18 2.63
N TYR A 374 18.25 -16.78 1.46
CA TYR A 374 17.86 -15.41 1.19
C TYR A 374 16.46 -15.33 0.55
N TYR A 375 15.76 -14.26 0.85
CA TYR A 375 14.57 -13.82 0.14
C TYR A 375 14.98 -13.01 -1.08
N GLN A 376 14.45 -13.34 -2.24
CA GLN A 376 14.68 -12.63 -3.49
C GLN A 376 13.68 -11.48 -3.64
N THR A 377 14.18 -10.24 -3.76
CA THR A 377 13.36 -9.05 -3.88
C THR A 377 12.91 -8.74 -5.31
N TYR A 378 13.59 -9.29 -6.30
CA TYR A 378 13.48 -8.91 -7.72
C TYR A 378 13.88 -7.46 -8.02
N ASP A 379 14.60 -6.83 -7.11
CA ASP A 379 15.25 -5.55 -7.33
C ASP A 379 16.75 -5.74 -7.54
N ALA A 380 17.37 -4.90 -8.38
CA ALA A 380 18.80 -4.85 -8.60
C ALA A 380 19.36 -3.50 -8.15
N GLY A 381 20.59 -3.52 -7.64
CA GLY A 381 21.23 -2.30 -7.14
C GLY A 381 22.58 -2.57 -6.51
N HIS A 382 23.02 -1.66 -5.67
CA HIS A 382 24.26 -1.78 -4.92
C HIS A 382 24.13 -1.17 -3.53
N ILE A 383 25.09 -1.48 -2.67
CA ILE A 383 25.28 -0.84 -1.37
C ILE A 383 26.60 -0.06 -1.45
N ASP A 384 26.61 1.22 -1.08
CA ASP A 384 27.82 2.01 -1.09
C ASP A 384 28.70 1.78 0.14
N GLU A 385 29.86 2.43 0.21
CA GLU A 385 30.84 2.29 1.28
C GLU A 385 30.31 2.72 2.65
N ASP A 386 29.30 3.63 2.67
CA ASP A 386 28.64 4.10 3.89
C ASP A 386 27.44 3.23 4.28
N GLY A 387 27.12 2.18 3.51
CA GLY A 387 26.00 1.26 3.74
C GLY A 387 24.65 1.73 3.20
N TYR A 388 24.62 2.77 2.33
CA TYR A 388 23.40 3.21 1.69
C TYR A 388 23.03 2.31 0.52
N ILE A 389 21.75 1.98 0.41
CA ILE A 389 21.18 1.10 -0.62
C ILE A 389 20.69 1.94 -1.80
N TRP A 390 21.10 1.57 -2.98
CA TRP A 390 20.75 2.21 -4.24
C TRP A 390 19.96 1.23 -5.11
N ILE A 391 18.66 1.49 -5.26
CA ILE A 391 17.78 0.68 -6.09
C ILE A 391 17.85 1.21 -7.51
N MET A 392 18.29 0.37 -8.46
CA MET A 392 18.52 0.79 -9.83
C MET A 392 17.42 0.35 -10.80
N SER A 393 16.88 -0.86 -10.60
CA SER A 393 15.87 -1.44 -11.47
C SER A 393 15.19 -2.65 -10.85
N ARG A 394 14.07 -3.08 -11.46
CA ARG A 394 13.53 -4.42 -11.27
C ARG A 394 14.30 -5.42 -12.15
N THR A 395 14.53 -6.62 -11.64
CA THR A 395 15.19 -7.70 -12.42
C THR A 395 14.23 -8.43 -13.35
N ASP A 396 12.93 -8.32 -13.09
CA ASP A 396 11.85 -8.86 -13.91
C ASP A 396 11.35 -7.88 -15.01
N ASP A 397 11.74 -6.60 -14.95
CA ASP A 397 11.40 -5.55 -15.93
C ASP A 397 12.56 -5.24 -16.91
N ILE A 398 13.46 -6.19 -17.13
CA ILE A 398 14.61 -6.00 -17.99
C ILE A 398 14.25 -6.27 -19.45
N ILE A 399 14.45 -5.25 -20.30
CA ILE A 399 14.38 -5.37 -21.75
C ILE A 399 15.76 -5.77 -22.27
N ASN A 400 15.85 -6.95 -22.87
CA ASN A 400 17.08 -7.38 -23.55
C ASN A 400 17.09 -6.83 -24.98
N VAL A 401 17.98 -5.87 -25.27
CA VAL A 401 18.20 -5.34 -26.62
C VAL A 401 19.61 -5.71 -27.07
N ALA A 402 19.72 -6.56 -28.06
CA ALA A 402 20.99 -6.96 -28.67
C ALA A 402 22.09 -7.37 -27.67
N GLY A 403 21.72 -8.10 -26.62
CA GLY A 403 22.65 -8.54 -25.57
C GLY A 403 22.91 -7.53 -24.46
N HIS A 404 22.35 -6.33 -24.55
CA HIS A 404 22.38 -5.34 -23.48
C HIS A 404 21.09 -5.42 -22.65
N ARG A 405 21.25 -5.51 -21.33
CA ARG A 405 20.16 -5.44 -20.36
C ARG A 405 19.81 -3.97 -20.09
N LEU A 406 18.70 -3.49 -20.62
CA LEU A 406 18.19 -2.15 -20.35
C LEU A 406 17.06 -2.22 -19.32
N SER A 407 17.16 -1.42 -18.29
CA SER A 407 16.10 -1.25 -17.29
C SER A 407 15.06 -0.25 -17.82
N THR A 408 13.79 -0.57 -17.69
CA THR A 408 12.67 0.34 -17.99
C THR A 408 12.73 1.62 -17.12
N GLY A 409 13.32 1.55 -15.94
CA GLY A 409 13.52 2.72 -15.06
C GLY A 409 14.71 3.62 -15.44
N ALA A 410 15.52 3.21 -16.42
CA ALA A 410 16.68 3.98 -16.92
C ALA A 410 16.40 4.67 -18.27
N ILE A 411 15.27 4.38 -18.89
CA ILE A 411 14.76 5.00 -20.10
C ILE A 411 13.73 6.06 -19.71
#